data_e68d3db0652c4e6bc73a08a46b41c518
#
_entry.id   e68d3db0652c4e6bc73a08a46b41c518
#
_cell.length_a   1.000
_cell.length_b   1.000
_cell.length_c   1.000
_cell.angle_alpha   90.00
_cell.angle_beta   90.00
_cell.angle_gamma   90.00
#
_symmetry.space_group_name_H-M   'P 1'
#
loop_
_entity.id
_entity.type
_entity.pdbx_description
1 polymer ?
#
loop_
_entity_poly.entity_id
_entity_poly.type
_entity_poly.pdbx_seq_one_letter_code
_entity_poly.pdbx_strand_id
1 'polypeptide(L)'
;QRLELIPADTKGTPTGATQAINYLINNNVDIIIGPLFSKSIKAAHPIAKKQNIKIIGFSTDHDVAGDGVYLLSFRPEEQVSRIIKYASNQRYKKFAALIPDTLYGGRIMSILGPLVATQFNELVALETYPNNASLLDDPVKRIANYNFRRQEFIDEMAFLRSLGSNDDLGQEYIDEIKNLETLGNVNFDAILLPEGGAMLGSIAPLLSYYEIDLNKVKILGT
;
A
#
# COMPACT_ATOMS: atom_id res chain seq x y z
N GLN A 1 -32.99 -24.21 -16.61
CA GLN A 1 -32.65 -24.23 -15.18
C GLN A 1 -32.85 -22.82 -14.64
N ARG A 2 -33.50 -22.68 -13.49
CA ARG A 2 -33.71 -21.39 -12.83
C ARG A 2 -32.64 -21.25 -11.73
N LEU A 3 -31.92 -20.16 -11.73
CA LEU A 3 -30.98 -19.82 -10.67
C LEU A 3 -31.77 -19.17 -9.52
N GLU A 4 -31.53 -19.63 -8.29
CA GLU A 4 -32.11 -19.05 -7.09
C GLU A 4 -30.97 -18.56 -6.20
N LEU A 5 -31.08 -17.32 -5.69
CA LEU A 5 -30.08 -16.72 -4.79
C LEU A 5 -30.65 -16.66 -3.37
N ILE A 6 -29.95 -17.27 -2.43
CA ILE A 6 -30.31 -17.27 -0.99
C ILE A 6 -29.27 -16.42 -0.25
N PRO A 7 -29.62 -15.17 0.16
CA PRO A 7 -28.69 -14.30 0.87
C PRO A 7 -28.52 -14.73 2.32
N ALA A 8 -27.26 -14.65 2.81
CA ALA A 8 -26.92 -14.90 4.20
C ALA A 8 -25.83 -13.92 4.66
N ASP A 9 -26.05 -13.26 5.80
CA ASP A 9 -25.13 -12.28 6.35
C ASP A 9 -24.13 -12.92 7.31
N THR A 10 -22.85 -12.80 7.00
CA THR A 10 -21.73 -13.28 7.84
C THR A 10 -21.31 -12.27 8.91
N LYS A 11 -21.86 -11.06 8.88
CA LYS A 11 -21.48 -9.93 9.78
C LYS A 11 -19.96 -9.66 9.81
N GLY A 12 -19.23 -10.11 8.77
CA GLY A 12 -17.78 -10.01 8.69
C GLY A 12 -17.03 -10.82 9.76
N THR A 13 -17.68 -11.72 10.49
CA THR A 13 -17.10 -12.45 11.62
C THR A 13 -17.06 -13.97 11.38
N PRO A 14 -16.14 -14.71 12.02
CA PRO A 14 -16.13 -16.18 11.98
C PRO A 14 -17.41 -16.80 12.50
N THR A 15 -17.95 -16.28 13.61
CA THR A 15 -19.22 -16.77 14.21
C THR A 15 -20.40 -16.53 13.27
N GLY A 16 -20.49 -15.34 12.67
CA GLY A 16 -21.53 -15.03 11.69
C GLY A 16 -21.41 -15.90 10.43
N ALA A 17 -20.20 -16.19 9.98
CA ALA A 17 -19.95 -17.10 8.87
C ALA A 17 -20.41 -18.53 9.20
N THR A 18 -20.17 -19.01 10.43
CA THR A 18 -20.67 -20.32 10.90
C THR A 18 -22.22 -20.38 10.93
N GLN A 19 -22.86 -19.30 11.35
CA GLN A 19 -24.33 -19.23 11.34
C GLN A 19 -24.88 -19.19 9.91
N ALA A 20 -24.28 -18.35 9.05
CA ALA A 20 -24.67 -18.20 7.65
C ALA A 20 -24.53 -19.52 6.87
N ILE A 21 -23.41 -20.27 7.06
CA ILE A 21 -23.18 -21.54 6.36
C ILE A 21 -24.22 -22.60 6.78
N ASN A 22 -24.56 -22.71 8.05
CA ASN A 22 -25.57 -23.64 8.53
C ASN A 22 -26.97 -23.30 7.97
N TYR A 23 -27.30 -22.01 7.92
CA TYR A 23 -28.55 -21.56 7.29
C TYR A 23 -28.59 -21.94 5.81
N LEU A 24 -27.52 -21.70 5.05
CA LEU A 24 -27.44 -22.03 3.63
C LEU A 24 -27.55 -23.54 3.38
N ILE A 25 -26.87 -24.36 4.18
CA ILE A 25 -26.97 -25.83 4.09
C ILE A 25 -28.40 -26.31 4.32
N ASN A 26 -29.12 -25.75 5.29
CA ASN A 26 -30.51 -26.10 5.58
C ASN A 26 -31.45 -25.69 4.43
N ASN A 27 -31.05 -24.79 3.56
CA ASN A 27 -31.76 -24.39 2.34
C ASN A 27 -31.25 -25.11 1.08
N ASN A 28 -30.45 -26.17 1.22
CA ASN A 28 -29.96 -27.05 0.15
C ASN A 28 -29.25 -26.30 -0.99
N VAL A 29 -28.35 -25.35 -0.66
CA VAL A 29 -27.57 -24.64 -1.67
C VAL A 29 -26.53 -25.55 -2.32
N ASP A 30 -26.31 -25.40 -3.63
CA ASP A 30 -25.34 -26.17 -4.40
C ASP A 30 -23.92 -25.58 -4.30
N ILE A 31 -23.81 -24.25 -4.16
CA ILE A 31 -22.56 -23.51 -4.13
C ILE A 31 -22.72 -22.26 -3.25
N ILE A 32 -21.62 -21.84 -2.64
CA ILE A 32 -21.56 -20.64 -1.81
C ILE A 32 -20.69 -19.60 -2.49
N ILE A 33 -21.23 -18.39 -2.68
CA ILE A 33 -20.50 -17.23 -3.18
C ILE A 33 -20.27 -16.28 -2.01
N GLY A 34 -19.01 -16.08 -1.63
CA GLY A 34 -18.59 -15.47 -0.37
C GLY A 34 -17.88 -16.50 0.52
N PRO A 35 -17.47 -16.16 1.74
CA PRO A 35 -17.43 -14.80 2.30
C PRO A 35 -16.26 -13.95 1.80
N LEU A 36 -16.20 -12.68 2.25
CA LEU A 36 -15.16 -11.73 1.86
C LEU A 36 -13.85 -11.97 2.64
N PHE A 37 -13.92 -12.23 3.94
CA PHE A 37 -12.74 -12.28 4.81
C PHE A 37 -12.21 -13.70 5.00
N SER A 38 -10.88 -13.86 5.03
CA SER A 38 -10.20 -15.13 5.20
C SER A 38 -10.61 -15.86 6.49
N LYS A 39 -10.75 -15.14 7.60
CA LYS A 39 -11.20 -15.71 8.89
C LYS A 39 -12.61 -16.31 8.79
N SER A 40 -13.48 -15.67 8.03
CA SER A 40 -14.85 -16.17 7.76
C SER A 40 -14.83 -17.40 6.85
N ILE A 41 -13.97 -17.44 5.84
CA ILE A 41 -13.76 -18.63 4.98
C ILE A 41 -13.26 -19.79 5.83
N LYS A 42 -12.23 -19.57 6.67
CA LYS A 42 -11.67 -20.61 7.57
C LYS A 42 -12.71 -21.20 8.51
N ALA A 43 -13.66 -20.38 8.98
CA ALA A 43 -14.74 -20.87 9.85
C ALA A 43 -15.84 -21.63 9.06
N ALA A 44 -16.19 -21.19 7.87
CA ALA A 44 -17.23 -21.79 7.03
C ALA A 44 -16.77 -23.09 6.34
N HIS A 45 -15.50 -23.15 5.90
CA HIS A 45 -14.97 -24.23 5.07
C HIS A 45 -15.14 -25.65 5.67
N PRO A 46 -14.82 -25.94 6.95
CA PRO A 46 -14.98 -27.29 7.50
C PRO A 46 -16.41 -27.79 7.49
N ILE A 47 -17.38 -26.86 7.57
CA ILE A 47 -18.82 -27.17 7.58
C ILE A 47 -19.29 -27.43 6.14
N ALA A 48 -18.96 -26.57 5.19
CA ALA A 48 -19.27 -26.74 3.77
C ALA A 48 -18.67 -28.03 3.19
N LYS A 49 -17.40 -28.33 3.57
CA LYS A 49 -16.70 -29.52 3.12
C LYS A 49 -17.42 -30.81 3.51
N LYS A 50 -17.97 -30.90 4.73
CA LYS A 50 -18.74 -32.08 5.20
C LYS A 50 -19.98 -32.35 4.32
N GLN A 51 -20.52 -31.33 3.70
CA GLN A 51 -21.68 -31.40 2.80
C GLN A 51 -21.29 -31.41 1.32
N ASN A 52 -19.97 -31.46 1.00
CA ASN A 52 -19.42 -31.39 -0.34
C ASN A 52 -19.82 -30.09 -1.12
N ILE A 53 -20.15 -29.03 -0.41
CA ILE A 53 -20.50 -27.72 -0.98
C ILE A 53 -19.24 -26.92 -1.23
N LYS A 54 -19.09 -26.37 -2.44
CA LYS A 54 -17.92 -25.56 -2.84
C LYS A 54 -18.12 -24.10 -2.40
N ILE A 55 -17.03 -23.44 -2.04
CA ILE A 55 -17.00 -22.03 -1.66
C ILE A 55 -16.21 -21.25 -2.71
N ILE A 56 -16.78 -20.17 -3.24
CA ILE A 56 -16.08 -19.15 -4.03
C ILE A 56 -15.91 -17.92 -3.14
N GLY A 57 -14.79 -17.82 -2.46
CA GLY A 57 -14.47 -16.70 -1.57
C GLY A 57 -13.85 -15.51 -2.30
N PHE A 58 -13.91 -14.33 -1.68
CA PHE A 58 -13.32 -13.09 -2.23
C PHE A 58 -12.07 -12.62 -1.48
N SER A 59 -11.54 -13.45 -0.57
CA SER A 59 -10.35 -13.12 0.19
C SER A 59 -9.11 -13.02 -0.70
N THR A 60 -8.26 -12.04 -0.41
CA THR A 60 -6.92 -11.92 -0.99
C THR A 60 -5.88 -12.82 -0.28
N ASP A 61 -6.27 -13.49 0.80
CA ASP A 61 -5.45 -14.48 1.52
C ASP A 61 -5.54 -15.84 0.83
N HIS A 62 -4.53 -16.19 0.03
CA HIS A 62 -4.50 -17.44 -0.74
C HIS A 62 -4.31 -18.70 0.11
N ASP A 63 -3.91 -18.57 1.39
CA ASP A 63 -3.73 -19.71 2.30
C ASP A 63 -5.06 -20.39 2.67
N VAL A 64 -6.19 -19.75 2.33
CA VAL A 64 -7.52 -20.34 2.53
C VAL A 64 -8.05 -21.06 1.29
N ALA A 65 -7.34 -21.02 0.17
CA ALA A 65 -7.70 -21.71 -1.06
C ALA A 65 -7.39 -23.21 -1.00
N GLY A 66 -8.10 -23.97 -1.81
CA GLY A 66 -7.95 -25.43 -1.90
C GLY A 66 -9.08 -26.18 -1.21
N ASP A 67 -9.09 -27.49 -1.39
CA ASP A 67 -10.01 -28.42 -0.74
C ASP A 67 -11.50 -28.01 -0.85
N GLY A 68 -11.89 -27.52 -2.03
CA GLY A 68 -13.25 -27.06 -2.31
C GLY A 68 -13.47 -25.55 -2.06
N VAL A 69 -12.44 -24.80 -1.68
CA VAL A 69 -12.45 -23.34 -1.62
C VAL A 69 -11.72 -22.80 -2.84
N TYR A 70 -12.41 -21.99 -3.61
CA TYR A 70 -11.87 -21.23 -4.74
C TYR A 70 -11.89 -19.75 -4.38
N LEU A 71 -10.90 -18.99 -4.84
CA LEU A 71 -10.83 -17.56 -4.61
C LEU A 71 -11.01 -16.78 -5.90
N LEU A 72 -11.93 -15.83 -5.86
CA LEU A 72 -12.16 -14.85 -6.92
C LEU A 72 -11.70 -13.48 -6.39
N SER A 73 -10.38 -13.26 -6.42
CA SER A 73 -9.75 -12.03 -5.94
C SER A 73 -8.48 -11.73 -6.74
N PHE A 74 -8.12 -10.47 -6.76
CA PHE A 74 -6.83 -10.07 -7.32
C PHE A 74 -5.71 -10.41 -6.34
N ARG A 75 -4.65 -11.01 -6.84
CA ARG A 75 -3.46 -11.32 -6.04
C ARG A 75 -2.63 -10.06 -5.85
N PRO A 76 -2.29 -9.70 -4.60
CA PRO A 76 -1.43 -8.54 -4.33
C PRO A 76 -0.11 -8.60 -5.11
N GLU A 77 0.46 -9.80 -5.21
CA GLU A 77 1.72 -10.06 -5.92
C GLU A 77 1.63 -9.69 -7.41
N GLU A 78 0.52 -10.02 -8.05
CA GLU A 78 0.29 -9.71 -9.46
C GLU A 78 0.03 -8.23 -9.69
N GLN A 79 -0.71 -7.58 -8.77
CA GLN A 79 -0.95 -6.14 -8.83
C GLN A 79 0.37 -5.36 -8.69
N VAL A 80 1.18 -5.68 -7.67
CA VAL A 80 2.47 -5.04 -7.44
C VAL A 80 3.42 -5.31 -8.61
N SER A 81 3.50 -6.55 -9.09
CA SER A 81 4.33 -6.90 -10.25
C SER A 81 3.95 -6.07 -11.49
N ARG A 82 2.66 -5.92 -11.76
CA ARG A 82 2.16 -5.14 -12.89
C ARG A 82 2.53 -3.66 -12.77
N ILE A 83 2.33 -3.05 -11.58
CA ILE A 83 2.60 -1.62 -11.41
C ILE A 83 4.10 -1.30 -11.44
N ILE A 84 4.95 -2.16 -10.83
CA ILE A 84 6.42 -2.00 -10.90
C ILE A 84 6.91 -2.14 -12.34
N LYS A 85 6.43 -3.16 -13.07
CA LYS A 85 6.77 -3.32 -14.50
C LYS A 85 6.33 -2.13 -15.34
N TYR A 86 5.13 -1.61 -15.11
CA TYR A 86 4.65 -0.39 -15.77
C TYR A 86 5.57 0.79 -15.50
N ALA A 87 5.89 1.06 -14.24
CA ALA A 87 6.75 2.17 -13.85
C ALA A 87 8.17 2.03 -14.44
N SER A 88 8.73 0.81 -14.45
CA SER A 88 10.03 0.52 -15.06
C SER A 88 10.03 0.81 -16.56
N ASN A 89 8.95 0.48 -17.27
CA ASN A 89 8.79 0.79 -18.70
C ASN A 89 8.69 2.31 -18.96
N GLN A 90 8.22 3.08 -17.98
CA GLN A 90 8.23 4.55 -18.01
C GLN A 90 9.59 5.15 -17.58
N ARG A 91 10.63 4.32 -17.41
CA ARG A 91 12.01 4.67 -17.03
C ARG A 91 12.21 5.12 -15.59
N TYR A 92 11.24 4.92 -14.69
CA TYR A 92 11.48 5.07 -13.25
C TYR A 92 12.41 3.96 -12.78
N LYS A 93 13.47 4.31 -12.03
CA LYS A 93 14.55 3.39 -11.63
C LYS A 93 14.69 3.25 -10.13
N LYS A 94 14.46 4.32 -9.39
CA LYS A 94 14.56 4.35 -7.93
C LYS A 94 13.16 4.38 -7.33
N PHE A 95 12.87 3.37 -6.54
CA PHE A 95 11.58 3.17 -5.94
C PHE A 95 11.63 3.39 -4.43
N ALA A 96 10.59 4.01 -3.90
CA ALA A 96 10.26 3.99 -2.48
C ALA A 96 8.95 3.23 -2.26
N ALA A 97 8.70 2.79 -1.04
CA ALA A 97 7.43 2.17 -0.67
C ALA A 97 7.01 2.56 0.75
N LEU A 98 5.77 3.00 0.90
CA LEU A 98 5.14 3.28 2.17
C LEU A 98 4.00 2.29 2.35
N ILE A 99 4.16 1.29 3.22
CA ILE A 99 3.36 0.07 3.27
C ILE A 99 2.58 -0.02 4.58
N PRO A 100 1.27 -0.37 4.57
CA PRO A 100 0.51 -0.54 5.80
C PRO A 100 1.02 -1.73 6.63
N ASP A 101 1.11 -1.57 7.95
CA ASP A 101 1.43 -2.65 8.88
C ASP A 101 0.23 -3.58 9.07
N THR A 102 -0.02 -4.40 8.05
CA THR A 102 -1.11 -5.37 7.95
C THR A 102 -0.63 -6.66 7.31
N LEU A 103 -1.43 -7.72 7.36
CA LEU A 103 -1.12 -8.96 6.62
C LEU A 103 -0.96 -8.73 5.12
N TYR A 104 -1.75 -7.81 4.56
CA TYR A 104 -1.64 -7.41 3.16
C TYR A 104 -0.30 -6.71 2.88
N GLY A 105 0.05 -5.71 3.70
CA GLY A 105 1.33 -5.01 3.57
C GLY A 105 2.54 -5.93 3.77
N GLY A 106 2.48 -6.86 4.73
CA GLY A 106 3.53 -7.86 4.94
C GLY A 106 3.77 -8.75 3.71
N ARG A 107 2.71 -9.13 2.99
CA ARG A 107 2.84 -9.86 1.71
C ARG A 107 3.52 -9.01 0.64
N ILE A 108 3.11 -7.75 0.48
CA ILE A 108 3.74 -6.84 -0.48
C ILE A 108 5.23 -6.67 -0.15
N MET A 109 5.55 -6.42 1.11
CA MET A 109 6.92 -6.21 1.58
C MET A 109 7.83 -7.41 1.25
N SER A 110 7.33 -8.64 1.40
CA SER A 110 8.10 -9.85 1.12
C SER A 110 8.48 -10.03 -0.35
N ILE A 111 7.72 -9.45 -1.29
CA ILE A 111 7.93 -9.63 -2.74
C ILE A 111 8.55 -8.39 -3.40
N LEU A 112 8.41 -7.20 -2.80
CA LEU A 112 8.73 -5.94 -3.46
C LEU A 112 10.21 -5.82 -3.83
N GLY A 113 11.11 -6.12 -2.90
CA GLY A 113 12.55 -6.05 -3.15
C GLY A 113 13.00 -6.92 -4.34
N PRO A 114 12.69 -8.23 -4.33
CA PRO A 114 12.97 -9.10 -5.48
C PRO A 114 12.33 -8.62 -6.79
N LEU A 115 11.07 -8.14 -6.77
CA LEU A 115 10.40 -7.63 -7.97
C LEU A 115 11.09 -6.41 -8.56
N VAL A 116 11.47 -5.45 -7.72
CA VAL A 116 12.19 -4.25 -8.17
C VAL A 116 13.53 -4.62 -8.76
N ALA A 117 14.29 -5.52 -8.11
CA ALA A 117 15.59 -5.98 -8.57
C ALA A 117 15.53 -6.72 -9.91
N THR A 118 14.48 -7.52 -10.18
CA THR A 118 14.32 -8.23 -11.47
C THR A 118 14.18 -7.30 -12.67
N GLN A 119 13.81 -6.05 -12.46
CA GLN A 119 13.70 -5.02 -13.50
C GLN A 119 14.96 -4.12 -13.58
N PHE A 120 16.05 -4.51 -12.95
CA PHE A 120 17.28 -3.70 -12.83
C PHE A 120 17.01 -2.31 -12.23
N ASN A 121 16.12 -2.24 -11.26
CA ASN A 121 15.76 -1.05 -10.51
C ASN A 121 16.23 -1.19 -9.05
N GLU A 122 16.12 -0.11 -8.29
CA GLU A 122 16.56 -0.03 -6.90
C GLU A 122 15.39 0.35 -5.99
N LEU A 123 15.23 -0.38 -4.87
CA LEU A 123 14.35 0.01 -3.78
C LEU A 123 15.19 0.79 -2.76
N VAL A 124 15.10 2.12 -2.82
CA VAL A 124 15.98 3.03 -2.06
C VAL A 124 15.40 3.41 -0.70
N ALA A 125 14.09 3.29 -0.51
CA ALA A 125 13.44 3.56 0.77
C ALA A 125 12.22 2.67 0.96
N LEU A 126 12.03 2.18 2.19
CA LEU A 126 10.86 1.40 2.58
C LEU A 126 10.50 1.75 4.01
N GLU A 127 9.27 2.20 4.21
CA GLU A 127 8.71 2.50 5.52
C GLU A 127 7.37 1.79 5.69
N THR A 128 7.05 1.45 6.93
CA THR A 128 5.72 0.93 7.29
C THR A 128 4.98 1.94 8.16
N TYR A 129 3.65 1.90 8.09
CA TYR A 129 2.80 2.74 8.92
C TYR A 129 1.66 1.93 9.55
N PRO A 130 1.25 2.27 10.79
CA PRO A 130 0.12 1.64 11.45
C PRO A 130 -1.21 2.05 10.79
N ASN A 131 -2.22 1.19 10.88
CA ASN A 131 -3.57 1.51 10.38
C ASN A 131 -4.28 2.53 11.30
N ASN A 132 -3.67 3.70 11.45
CA ASN A 132 -4.16 4.82 12.23
C ASN A 132 -3.66 6.13 11.60
N ALA A 133 -4.58 6.93 11.07
CA ALA A 133 -4.25 8.18 10.38
C ALA A 133 -3.48 9.18 11.24
N SER A 134 -3.68 9.17 12.57
CA SER A 134 -2.96 10.06 13.50
C SER A 134 -1.46 9.74 13.65
N LEU A 135 -1.01 8.59 13.14
CA LEU A 135 0.37 8.12 13.27
C LEU A 135 1.10 8.08 11.92
N LEU A 136 0.58 8.74 10.89
CA LEU A 136 1.17 8.78 9.55
C LEU A 136 2.34 9.76 9.43
N ASP A 137 2.39 10.75 10.29
CA ASP A 137 3.37 11.84 10.24
C ASP A 137 4.81 11.33 10.22
N ASP A 138 5.19 10.55 11.22
CA ASP A 138 6.54 10.01 11.35
C ASP A 138 6.97 9.10 10.18
N PRO A 139 6.18 8.11 9.72
CA PRO A 139 6.53 7.30 8.56
C PRO A 139 6.73 8.12 7.29
N VAL A 140 5.86 9.09 7.01
CA VAL A 140 5.99 9.94 5.82
C VAL A 140 7.22 10.83 5.93
N LYS A 141 7.48 11.38 7.11
CA LYS A 141 8.67 12.18 7.39
C LYS A 141 9.97 11.39 7.19
N ARG A 142 10.01 10.13 7.63
CA ARG A 142 11.18 9.26 7.44
C ARG A 142 11.39 8.91 5.97
N ILE A 143 10.35 8.49 5.24
CA ILE A 143 10.50 8.12 3.82
C ILE A 143 10.92 9.31 2.96
N ALA A 144 10.48 10.54 3.32
CA ALA A 144 10.91 11.78 2.69
C ALA A 144 12.36 12.16 3.04
N ASN A 145 13.00 11.46 3.97
CA ASN A 145 14.30 11.86 4.56
C ASN A 145 14.31 13.33 5.03
N TYR A 146 13.14 13.80 5.51
CA TYR A 146 12.88 15.21 5.75
C TYR A 146 13.87 15.85 6.74
N ASN A 147 14.16 15.17 7.85
CA ASN A 147 15.04 15.74 8.88
C ASN A 147 16.45 15.99 8.34
N PHE A 148 16.99 15.07 7.53
CA PHE A 148 18.31 15.23 6.92
C PHE A 148 18.30 16.39 5.91
N ARG A 149 17.36 16.41 4.99
CA ARG A 149 17.19 17.45 3.96
C ARG A 149 16.95 18.83 4.60
N ARG A 150 16.24 18.89 5.72
CA ARG A 150 16.02 20.11 6.47
C ARG A 150 17.33 20.58 7.15
N GLN A 151 18.12 19.67 7.71
CA GLN A 151 19.40 20.04 8.29
C GLN A 151 20.35 20.58 7.24
N GLU A 152 20.44 19.92 6.08
CA GLU A 152 21.22 20.42 4.94
C GLU A 152 20.78 21.83 4.51
N PHE A 153 19.46 22.09 4.48
CA PHE A 153 18.93 23.43 4.20
C PHE A 153 19.39 24.47 5.25
N ILE A 154 19.31 24.14 6.52
CA ILE A 154 19.73 25.04 7.61
C ILE A 154 21.22 25.34 7.50
N ASP A 155 22.04 24.33 7.27
CA ASP A 155 23.50 24.45 7.17
C ASP A 155 23.89 25.29 5.94
N GLU A 156 23.25 25.05 4.79
CA GLU A 156 23.47 25.82 3.56
C GLU A 156 23.06 27.29 3.72
N MET A 157 21.88 27.55 4.32
CA MET A 157 21.45 28.92 4.60
C MET A 157 22.37 29.64 5.56
N ALA A 158 22.92 28.95 6.58
CA ALA A 158 23.89 29.52 7.50
C ALA A 158 25.21 29.84 6.77
N PHE A 159 25.68 28.94 5.92
CA PHE A 159 26.88 29.15 5.10
C PHE A 159 26.72 30.35 4.17
N LEU A 160 25.64 30.43 3.38
CA LEU A 160 25.38 31.52 2.46
C LEU A 160 25.31 32.88 3.15
N ARG A 161 24.66 32.95 4.31
CA ARG A 161 24.61 34.17 5.12
C ARG A 161 25.98 34.57 5.66
N SER A 162 26.89 33.60 5.90
CA SER A 162 28.26 33.90 6.37
C SER A 162 29.16 34.52 5.31
N LEU A 163 28.83 34.33 4.00
CA LEU A 163 29.57 34.92 2.89
C LEU A 163 29.38 36.44 2.78
N GLY A 164 28.35 36.97 3.40
CA GLY A 164 28.08 38.42 3.49
C GLY A 164 27.34 38.97 2.27
N SER A 165 26.95 40.25 2.39
CA SER A 165 26.10 40.93 1.39
C SER A 165 26.79 41.34 0.08
N ASN A 166 28.05 41.04 -0.10
CA ASN A 166 28.81 41.38 -1.32
C ASN A 166 28.87 40.24 -2.34
N ASP A 167 28.21 39.10 -2.06
CA ASP A 167 28.12 37.96 -2.97
C ASP A 167 26.76 37.94 -3.67
N ASP A 168 26.68 38.57 -4.84
CA ASP A 168 25.45 38.66 -5.63
C ASP A 168 24.88 37.26 -6.00
N LEU A 169 25.76 36.28 -6.29
CA LEU A 169 25.36 34.91 -6.62
C LEU A 169 24.79 34.17 -5.40
N GLY A 170 25.40 34.38 -4.23
CA GLY A 170 24.89 33.82 -2.98
C GLY A 170 23.53 34.40 -2.62
N GLN A 171 23.31 35.68 -2.86
CA GLN A 171 22.02 36.34 -2.62
C GLN A 171 20.92 35.82 -3.57
N GLU A 172 21.22 35.66 -4.85
CA GLU A 172 20.31 35.09 -5.85
C GLU A 172 19.88 33.67 -5.42
N TYR A 173 20.83 32.83 -5.02
CA TYR A 173 20.52 31.49 -4.55
C TYR A 173 19.72 31.46 -3.25
N ILE A 174 20.00 32.35 -2.29
CA ILE A 174 19.16 32.52 -1.12
C ILE A 174 17.72 32.84 -1.50
N ASP A 175 17.52 33.72 -2.49
CA ASP A 175 16.20 34.13 -2.94
C ASP A 175 15.43 32.97 -3.61
N GLU A 176 16.13 32.06 -4.27
CA GLU A 176 15.53 30.85 -4.83
C GLU A 176 15.06 29.86 -3.77
N ILE A 177 15.88 29.63 -2.74
CA ILE A 177 15.60 28.57 -1.74
C ILE A 177 14.88 29.04 -0.48
N LYS A 178 14.79 30.34 -0.20
CA LYS A 178 14.24 30.91 1.04
C LYS A 178 12.81 30.48 1.41
N ASN A 179 12.03 30.03 0.41
CA ASN A 179 10.65 29.58 0.60
C ASN A 179 10.57 28.05 0.76
N LEU A 180 11.69 27.33 0.68
CA LEU A 180 11.77 25.90 0.90
C LEU A 180 11.96 25.63 2.41
N GLU A 181 11.58 24.43 2.82
CA GLU A 181 11.88 23.96 4.18
C GLU A 181 12.99 22.91 4.19
N THR A 182 13.31 22.32 3.03
CA THR A 182 14.35 21.31 2.86
C THR A 182 15.20 21.60 1.64
N LEU A 183 16.42 21.07 1.59
CA LEU A 183 17.30 21.16 0.43
C LEU A 183 17.25 19.87 -0.39
N GLY A 184 17.29 20.04 -1.72
CA GLY A 184 17.30 18.93 -2.66
C GLY A 184 16.00 18.15 -2.76
N ASN A 185 16.02 17.12 -3.61
CA ASN A 185 14.86 16.24 -3.82
C ASN A 185 15.03 14.93 -3.03
N VAL A 186 13.93 14.20 -2.87
CA VAL A 186 13.99 12.81 -2.41
C VAL A 186 14.78 11.93 -3.40
N ASN A 187 15.37 10.85 -2.92
CA ASN A 187 16.23 9.97 -3.74
C ASN A 187 15.44 8.83 -4.42
N PHE A 188 14.21 9.08 -4.86
CA PHE A 188 13.41 8.11 -5.61
C PHE A 188 12.55 8.78 -6.68
N ASP A 189 12.30 8.03 -7.75
CA ASP A 189 11.51 8.50 -8.90
C ASP A 189 10.02 8.14 -8.75
N ALA A 190 9.73 7.07 -8.00
CA ALA A 190 8.38 6.60 -7.79
C ALA A 190 8.20 6.06 -6.36
N ILE A 191 7.00 6.25 -5.81
CA ILE A 191 6.61 5.73 -4.49
C ILE A 191 5.40 4.81 -4.63
N LEU A 192 5.52 3.57 -4.12
CA LEU A 192 4.43 2.62 -4.03
C LEU A 192 3.62 2.89 -2.76
N LEU A 193 2.33 3.16 -2.94
CA LEU A 193 1.33 3.31 -1.88
C LEU A 193 0.24 2.25 -2.10
N PRO A 194 0.38 1.05 -1.55
CA PRO A 194 -0.60 -0.01 -1.71
C PRO A 194 -1.78 0.19 -0.76
N GLU A 195 -2.51 1.27 -0.97
CA GLU A 195 -3.56 1.75 -0.08
C GLU A 195 -4.67 2.43 -0.86
N GLY A 196 -5.85 2.55 -0.26
CA GLY A 196 -7.01 3.19 -0.86
C GLY A 196 -7.89 3.93 0.16
N GLY A 197 -8.97 4.53 -0.35
CA GLY A 197 -10.00 5.16 0.47
C GLY A 197 -9.47 6.29 1.36
N ALA A 198 -9.99 6.36 2.59
CA ALA A 198 -9.69 7.44 3.54
C ALA A 198 -8.21 7.49 3.96
N MET A 199 -7.55 6.35 4.07
CA MET A 199 -6.14 6.29 4.47
C MET A 199 -5.24 6.92 3.42
N LEU A 200 -5.44 6.60 2.15
CA LEU A 200 -4.73 7.26 1.04
C LEU A 200 -4.97 8.77 1.04
N GLY A 201 -6.23 9.19 1.29
CA GLY A 201 -6.58 10.61 1.45
C GLY A 201 -5.87 11.32 2.59
N SER A 202 -5.45 10.58 3.62
CA SER A 202 -4.64 11.11 4.73
C SER A 202 -3.14 11.14 4.41
N ILE A 203 -2.64 10.18 3.64
CA ILE A 203 -1.21 10.11 3.27
C ILE A 203 -0.86 11.16 2.22
N ALA A 204 -1.68 11.33 1.18
CA ALA A 204 -1.34 12.15 0.02
C ALA A 204 -0.97 13.62 0.37
N PRO A 205 -1.70 14.33 1.25
CA PRO A 205 -1.31 15.67 1.67
C PRO A 205 0.04 15.71 2.42
N LEU A 206 0.35 14.68 3.22
CA LEU A 206 1.59 14.60 3.97
C LEU A 206 2.82 14.45 3.05
N LEU A 207 2.68 13.79 1.90
CA LEU A 207 3.78 13.71 0.93
C LEU A 207 4.22 15.11 0.49
N SER A 208 3.27 15.96 0.12
CA SER A 208 3.55 17.35 -0.27
C SER A 208 4.01 18.20 0.91
N TYR A 209 3.45 17.97 2.10
CA TYR A 209 3.84 18.69 3.32
C TYR A 209 5.31 18.43 3.69
N TYR A 210 5.81 17.20 3.49
CA TYR A 210 7.22 16.85 3.68
C TYR A 210 8.06 17.03 2.41
N GLU A 211 7.62 17.92 1.51
CA GLU A 211 8.34 18.33 0.31
C GLU A 211 8.78 17.17 -0.59
N ILE A 212 7.92 16.17 -0.75
CA ILE A 212 8.02 15.23 -1.87
C ILE A 212 7.34 15.87 -3.08
N ASP A 213 8.15 16.28 -4.06
CA ASP A 213 7.65 16.94 -5.27
C ASP A 213 6.91 15.94 -6.18
N LEU A 214 5.59 15.98 -6.15
CA LEU A 214 4.71 15.08 -6.92
C LEU A 214 4.74 15.34 -8.44
N ASN A 215 5.39 16.41 -8.92
CA ASN A 215 5.69 16.59 -10.33
C ASN A 215 6.88 15.74 -10.77
N LYS A 216 7.79 15.41 -9.86
CA LYS A 216 9.00 14.61 -10.10
C LYS A 216 8.83 13.17 -9.66
N VAL A 217 8.08 12.93 -8.59
CA VAL A 217 7.85 11.60 -8.01
C VAL A 217 6.50 11.04 -8.44
N LYS A 218 6.50 9.87 -9.05
CA LYS A 218 5.27 9.18 -9.46
C LYS A 218 4.69 8.36 -8.32
N ILE A 219 3.43 8.63 -7.96
CA ILE A 219 2.68 7.78 -7.06
C ILE A 219 2.17 6.54 -7.82
N LEU A 220 2.40 5.37 -7.24
CA LEU A 220 1.96 4.07 -7.73
C LEU A 220 0.99 3.45 -6.72
N GLY A 221 -0.24 3.13 -7.16
CA GLY A 221 -1.27 2.47 -6.37
C GLY A 221 -1.51 1.02 -6.83
N THR A 222 -2.17 0.21 -6.00
CA THR A 222 -2.58 -1.18 -6.31
C THR A 222 -4.10 -1.31 -6.29
#